data_b21692fe4b11d86852d3082b2b32068f
#
_entry.id   b21692fe4b11d86852d3082b2b32068f
#
_cell.length_a   1.000
_cell.length_b   1.000
_cell.length_c   1.000
_cell.angle_alpha   90.00
_cell.angle_beta   90.00
_cell.angle_gamma   90.00
#
_symmetry.space_group_name_H-M   'P 1'
#
loop_
_entity.id
_entity.type
_entity.pdbx_description
1 polymer ?
#
loop_
_entity_poly.entity_id
_entity_poly.type
_entity_poly.pdbx_seq_one_letter_code
_entity_poly.pdbx_strand_id
1 'polypeptide(L)'
;MSPDTPPLRLFPMISILQMALLWLTVLAAAPSGAADLKPWSGGPTPGLELRELDGRGHRLADYRGKVVLVNFWATWCVPCRDEMPSIQRLKEKLADRPFEVLAVNLDEPEARVRKFLTQMKVEFTVLLDPEKKVARAWEARSLPASFVIGPDGRIRYSLVGELDWDRESVVSRLAELLPTHKLNK
;
A
#
# COMPACT_ATOMS: atom_id res chain seq x y z
N MET A 1 46.28 -31.76 -69.72
CA MET A 1 45.65 -32.14 -68.44
C MET A 1 45.90 -30.98 -67.49
N SER A 2 44.91 -30.07 -67.41
CA SER A 2 44.94 -28.93 -66.52
C SER A 2 44.17 -29.28 -65.27
N PRO A 3 44.60 -28.97 -64.04
CA PRO A 3 43.85 -29.19 -62.83
C PRO A 3 42.89 -28.03 -62.64
N ASP A 4 41.60 -28.38 -62.53
CA ASP A 4 40.53 -27.47 -62.17
C ASP A 4 40.66 -27.02 -60.71
N THR A 5 40.83 -25.73 -60.53
CA THR A 5 40.78 -25.08 -59.20
C THR A 5 39.29 -24.75 -58.91
N PRO A 6 38.72 -25.19 -57.77
CA PRO A 6 37.35 -24.83 -57.43
C PRO A 6 37.27 -23.35 -56.98
N PRO A 7 36.18 -22.64 -57.25
CA PRO A 7 36.04 -21.24 -56.86
C PRO A 7 35.92 -21.09 -55.35
N LEU A 8 36.67 -20.14 -54.80
CA LEU A 8 36.58 -19.70 -53.41
C LEU A 8 35.17 -19.12 -53.16
N ARG A 9 34.37 -19.83 -52.40
CA ARG A 9 33.08 -19.28 -51.88
C ARG A 9 33.41 -18.19 -50.88
N LEU A 10 33.23 -16.92 -51.25
CA LEU A 10 33.14 -15.80 -50.30
C LEU A 10 31.88 -15.99 -49.46
N PHE A 11 32.04 -16.48 -48.26
CA PHE A 11 31.03 -16.34 -47.24
C PHE A 11 30.92 -14.85 -46.90
N PRO A 12 29.73 -14.25 -46.93
CA PRO A 12 29.57 -12.87 -46.48
C PRO A 12 29.93 -12.85 -44.96
N MET A 13 31.02 -12.13 -44.64
CA MET A 13 31.30 -11.74 -43.28
C MET A 13 30.18 -10.80 -42.82
N ILE A 14 29.00 -11.37 -42.55
CA ILE A 14 27.93 -10.67 -41.83
C ILE A 14 28.48 -10.41 -40.43
N SER A 15 28.83 -9.18 -40.23
CA SER A 15 29.57 -8.65 -39.13
C SER A 15 29.05 -9.15 -37.81
N ILE A 16 29.93 -9.73 -37.01
CA ILE A 16 29.74 -9.97 -35.57
C ILE A 16 29.29 -8.68 -34.89
N LEU A 17 29.57 -7.51 -35.45
CA LEU A 17 29.07 -6.21 -35.01
C LEU A 17 27.55 -6.02 -35.17
N GLN A 18 26.90 -6.64 -36.16
CA GLN A 18 25.46 -6.55 -36.34
C GLN A 18 24.67 -7.46 -35.39
N MET A 19 25.27 -8.58 -34.99
CA MET A 19 24.64 -9.43 -33.95
C MET A 19 24.81 -8.82 -32.54
N ALA A 20 25.87 -8.08 -32.26
CA ALA A 20 26.04 -7.38 -30.98
C ALA A 20 25.08 -6.21 -30.80
N LEU A 21 24.67 -5.54 -31.89
CA LEU A 21 23.71 -4.44 -31.81
C LEU A 21 22.26 -4.92 -31.56
N LEU A 22 21.92 -6.16 -31.92
CA LEU A 22 20.58 -6.75 -31.67
C LEU A 22 20.38 -7.25 -30.25
N TRP A 23 21.47 -7.43 -29.48
CA TRP A 23 21.40 -7.85 -28.07
C TRP A 23 21.31 -6.69 -27.06
N LEU A 24 21.49 -5.44 -27.52
CA LEU A 24 21.49 -4.27 -26.65
C LEU A 24 20.11 -3.62 -26.45
N THR A 25 19.05 -4.15 -27.05
CA THR A 25 17.71 -3.51 -27.03
C THR A 25 16.65 -4.23 -26.20
N VAL A 26 16.98 -5.23 -25.40
CA VAL A 26 15.98 -6.02 -24.64
C VAL A 26 16.28 -6.04 -23.13
N LEU A 27 16.84 -4.96 -22.60
CA LEU A 27 16.75 -4.74 -21.16
C LEU A 27 15.77 -3.59 -20.88
N ALA A 28 14.57 -3.70 -21.44
CA ALA A 28 13.42 -2.99 -20.92
C ALA A 28 13.12 -3.62 -19.55
N ALA A 29 13.59 -2.97 -18.48
CA ALA A 29 13.19 -3.32 -17.14
C ALA A 29 11.64 -3.32 -17.12
N ALA A 30 11.05 -4.51 -17.01
CA ALA A 30 9.62 -4.62 -16.71
C ALA A 30 9.39 -3.78 -15.44
N PRO A 31 8.39 -2.88 -15.41
CA PRO A 31 8.08 -2.18 -14.19
C PRO A 31 7.76 -3.26 -13.15
N SER A 32 8.58 -3.38 -12.11
CA SER A 32 8.18 -4.09 -10.90
C SER A 32 6.84 -3.51 -10.55
N GLY A 33 5.78 -4.30 -10.64
CA GLY A 33 4.42 -3.87 -10.32
C GLY A 33 4.32 -3.58 -8.83
N ALA A 34 4.87 -2.42 -8.43
CA ALA A 34 4.69 -1.91 -7.09
C ALA A 34 3.19 -1.83 -6.83
N ALA A 35 2.75 -2.41 -5.73
CA ALA A 35 1.37 -2.32 -5.30
C ALA A 35 0.92 -0.85 -5.33
N ASP A 36 -0.28 -0.57 -5.84
CA ASP A 36 -0.81 0.79 -5.92
C ASP A 36 -2.27 0.82 -5.46
N LEU A 37 -2.68 1.98 -4.98
CA LEU A 37 -4.05 2.24 -4.57
C LEU A 37 -5.00 2.09 -5.77
N LYS A 38 -5.95 1.18 -5.65
CA LYS A 38 -7.00 0.98 -6.66
C LYS A 38 -8.23 1.78 -6.29
N PRO A 39 -8.86 2.51 -7.24
CA PRO A 39 -10.16 3.12 -6.99
C PRO A 39 -11.14 2.07 -6.49
N TRP A 40 -11.93 2.43 -5.46
CA TRP A 40 -12.91 1.52 -4.91
C TRP A 40 -14.10 1.34 -5.86
N SER A 41 -14.40 0.09 -6.18
CA SER A 41 -15.54 -0.30 -7.03
C SER A 41 -16.52 -1.22 -6.30
N GLY A 42 -16.31 -1.42 -4.99
CA GLY A 42 -17.18 -2.25 -4.16
C GLY A 42 -18.44 -1.53 -3.69
N GLY A 43 -19.16 -2.17 -2.80
CA GLY A 43 -20.39 -1.66 -2.22
C GLY A 43 -20.20 -0.47 -1.25
N PRO A 44 -21.24 -0.15 -0.48
CA PRO A 44 -21.19 0.88 0.56
C PRO A 44 -20.10 0.58 1.59
N THR A 45 -19.52 1.64 2.17
CA THR A 45 -18.53 1.51 3.25
C THR A 45 -19.16 0.76 4.44
N PRO A 46 -18.62 -0.39 4.86
CA PRO A 46 -19.13 -1.11 6.01
C PRO A 46 -18.88 -0.32 7.31
N GLY A 47 -19.66 -0.63 8.36
CA GLY A 47 -19.43 -0.08 9.69
C GLY A 47 -18.06 -0.54 10.25
N LEU A 48 -17.45 0.33 11.05
CA LEU A 48 -16.32 -0.01 11.91
C LEU A 48 -16.66 0.53 13.30
N GLU A 49 -16.71 -0.35 14.28
CA GLU A 49 -16.84 -0.01 15.69
C GLU A 49 -15.98 -1.00 16.48
N LEU A 50 -14.88 -0.51 17.02
CA LEU A 50 -13.84 -1.29 17.71
C LEU A 50 -13.28 -0.51 18.89
N ARG A 51 -12.44 -1.17 19.71
CA ARG A 51 -11.77 -0.56 20.85
C ARG A 51 -10.27 -0.52 20.64
N GLU A 52 -9.65 0.54 21.17
CA GLU A 52 -8.20 0.60 21.37
C GLU A 52 -7.75 -0.31 22.53
N LEU A 53 -6.44 -0.45 22.64
CA LEU A 53 -5.78 -1.15 23.75
C LEU A 53 -6.11 -0.55 25.12
N ASP A 54 -6.39 0.75 25.23
CA ASP A 54 -6.79 1.43 26.47
C ASP A 54 -8.28 1.29 26.78
N GLY A 55 -9.03 0.58 25.90
CA GLY A 55 -10.48 0.36 26.01
C GLY A 55 -11.36 1.44 25.40
N ARG A 56 -10.79 2.54 24.89
CA ARG A 56 -11.53 3.62 24.22
C ARG A 56 -12.20 3.10 22.95
N GLY A 57 -13.49 3.38 22.80
CA GLY A 57 -14.25 3.00 21.61
C GLY A 57 -14.05 3.98 20.46
N HIS A 58 -13.99 3.43 19.23
CA HIS A 58 -13.88 4.18 18.00
C HIS A 58 -14.94 3.71 17.00
N ARG A 59 -15.63 4.64 16.39
CA ARG A 59 -16.57 4.39 15.29
C ARG A 59 -16.11 5.18 14.07
N LEU A 60 -16.13 4.58 12.90
CA LEU A 60 -15.75 5.29 11.67
C LEU A 60 -16.55 6.58 11.46
N ALA A 61 -17.81 6.59 11.90
CA ALA A 61 -18.68 7.77 11.82
C ALA A 61 -18.13 9.00 12.57
N ASP A 62 -17.32 8.79 13.61
CA ASP A 62 -16.73 9.86 14.43
C ASP A 62 -15.58 10.58 13.69
N TYR A 63 -15.14 10.03 12.57
CA TYR A 63 -14.06 10.57 11.72
C TYR A 63 -14.56 11.33 10.49
N ARG A 64 -15.86 11.67 10.44
CA ARG A 64 -16.39 12.50 9.36
C ARG A 64 -15.65 13.83 9.26
N GLY A 65 -15.42 14.28 8.04
CA GLY A 65 -14.61 15.48 7.79
C GLY A 65 -13.11 15.23 7.69
N LYS A 66 -12.66 14.01 7.98
CA LYS A 66 -11.25 13.59 7.85
C LYS A 66 -11.08 12.56 6.73
N VAL A 67 -9.90 12.49 6.16
CA VAL A 67 -9.46 11.33 5.39
C VAL A 67 -8.92 10.28 6.37
N VAL A 68 -9.37 9.04 6.25
CA VAL A 68 -8.97 7.96 7.16
C VAL A 68 -8.31 6.82 6.38
N LEU A 69 -7.12 6.42 6.81
CA LEU A 69 -6.50 5.17 6.39
C LEU A 69 -6.91 4.07 7.37
N VAL A 70 -7.72 3.11 6.94
CA VAL A 70 -8.00 1.87 7.70
C VAL A 70 -7.07 0.79 7.17
N ASN A 71 -6.19 0.26 8.03
CA ASN A 71 -5.20 -0.75 7.69
C ASN A 71 -5.42 -2.00 8.55
N PHE A 72 -5.72 -3.13 7.94
CA PHE A 72 -5.87 -4.42 8.61
C PHE A 72 -4.53 -5.15 8.65
N TRP A 73 -4.12 -5.61 9.84
CA TRP A 73 -2.79 -6.15 10.08
C TRP A 73 -2.75 -7.19 11.20
N ALA A 74 -1.61 -7.88 11.34
CA ALA A 74 -1.30 -8.75 12.47
C ALA A 74 0.20 -8.75 12.80
N THR A 75 0.57 -9.10 14.04
CA THR A 75 1.99 -9.09 14.47
C THR A 75 2.84 -10.13 13.74
N TRP A 76 2.25 -11.22 13.28
CA TRP A 76 2.91 -12.28 12.51
C TRP A 76 3.00 -12.00 11.00
N CYS A 77 2.32 -10.98 10.52
CA CYS A 77 2.32 -10.59 9.11
C CYS A 77 3.57 -9.74 8.80
N VAL A 78 4.56 -10.35 8.13
CA VAL A 78 5.83 -9.66 7.81
C VAL A 78 5.60 -8.40 6.97
N PRO A 79 4.90 -8.45 5.80
CA PRO A 79 4.68 -7.24 5.00
C PRO A 79 3.89 -6.16 5.75
N CYS A 80 2.98 -6.53 6.68
CA CYS A 80 2.29 -5.55 7.52
C CYS A 80 3.27 -4.76 8.39
N ARG A 81 4.25 -5.46 9.00
CA ARG A 81 5.27 -4.83 9.84
C ARG A 81 6.19 -3.94 9.04
N ASP A 82 6.52 -4.36 7.84
CA ASP A 82 7.46 -3.64 6.96
C ASP A 82 6.85 -2.32 6.46
N GLU A 83 5.53 -2.24 6.26
CA GLU A 83 4.86 -1.00 5.85
C GLU A 83 4.57 -0.01 7.00
N MET A 84 4.50 -0.46 8.28
CA MET A 84 4.15 0.40 9.42
C MET A 84 5.00 1.66 9.57
N PRO A 85 6.33 1.62 9.38
CA PRO A 85 7.13 2.85 9.43
C PRO A 85 6.75 3.87 8.36
N SER A 86 6.35 3.43 7.17
CA SER A 86 5.90 4.32 6.10
C SER A 86 4.51 4.92 6.40
N ILE A 87 3.62 4.17 7.05
CA ILE A 87 2.33 4.67 7.56
C ILE A 87 2.58 5.75 8.62
N GLN A 88 3.55 5.55 9.51
CA GLN A 88 3.91 6.54 10.52
C GLN A 88 4.42 7.83 9.87
N ARG A 89 5.35 7.73 8.91
CA ARG A 89 5.85 8.90 8.18
C ARG A 89 4.76 9.61 7.36
N LEU A 90 3.81 8.85 6.78
CA LEU A 90 2.63 9.44 6.14
C LEU A 90 1.81 10.28 7.13
N LYS A 91 1.53 9.73 8.33
CA LYS A 91 0.81 10.44 9.39
C LYS A 91 1.53 11.74 9.78
N GLU A 92 2.85 11.69 9.92
CA GLU A 92 3.68 12.87 10.22
C GLU A 92 3.63 13.93 9.10
N LYS A 93 3.73 13.50 7.84
CA LYS A 93 3.61 14.40 6.68
C LYS A 93 2.24 15.10 6.59
N LEU A 94 1.20 14.48 7.13
CA LEU A 94 -0.16 14.99 7.11
C LEU A 94 -0.65 15.46 8.50
N ALA A 95 0.25 15.70 9.47
CA ALA A 95 -0.09 16.02 10.86
C ALA A 95 -0.98 17.28 11.00
N ASP A 96 -0.77 18.30 10.17
CA ASP A 96 -1.53 19.56 10.17
C ASP A 96 -2.82 19.48 9.30
N ARG A 97 -3.16 18.29 8.86
CA ARG A 97 -4.31 18.06 7.97
C ARG A 97 -5.33 17.13 8.65
N PRO A 98 -6.62 17.20 8.29
CA PRO A 98 -7.64 16.30 8.81
C PRO A 98 -7.47 14.88 8.24
N PHE A 99 -6.41 14.20 8.70
CA PHE A 99 -6.02 12.84 8.34
C PHE A 99 -5.87 11.98 9.59
N GLU A 100 -6.31 10.72 9.54
CA GLU A 100 -6.17 9.75 10.64
C GLU A 100 -5.80 8.37 10.11
N VAL A 101 -5.14 7.58 10.98
CA VAL A 101 -4.82 6.18 10.72
C VAL A 101 -5.48 5.31 11.78
N LEU A 102 -6.26 4.33 11.34
CA LEU A 102 -6.88 3.29 12.16
C LEU A 102 -6.28 1.94 11.77
N ALA A 103 -5.32 1.46 12.55
CA ALA A 103 -4.68 0.16 12.32
C ALA A 103 -5.43 -0.93 13.06
N VAL A 104 -6.17 -1.77 12.34
CA VAL A 104 -7.04 -2.81 12.89
C VAL A 104 -6.27 -4.12 12.99
N ASN A 105 -5.95 -4.53 14.22
CA ASN A 105 -5.30 -5.80 14.50
C ASN A 105 -6.32 -6.94 14.52
N LEU A 106 -5.98 -8.07 13.88
CA LEU A 106 -6.87 -9.20 13.70
C LEU A 106 -6.52 -10.38 14.58
N ASP A 107 -7.49 -10.79 15.43
CA ASP A 107 -7.51 -12.10 16.10
C ASP A 107 -6.23 -12.40 16.90
N GLU A 108 -5.73 -11.41 17.62
CA GLU A 108 -4.57 -11.58 18.48
C GLU A 108 -4.87 -11.17 19.92
N PRO A 109 -4.32 -11.88 20.91
CA PRO A 109 -4.44 -11.44 22.29
C PRO A 109 -3.85 -10.05 22.50
N GLU A 110 -4.56 -9.21 23.22
CA GLU A 110 -4.14 -7.82 23.53
C GLU A 110 -2.70 -7.75 24.06
N ALA A 111 -2.31 -8.66 24.95
CA ALA A 111 -0.96 -8.69 25.51
C ALA A 111 0.13 -8.88 24.44
N ARG A 112 -0.16 -9.66 23.36
CA ARG A 112 0.76 -9.82 22.23
C ARG A 112 0.89 -8.53 21.45
N VAL A 113 -0.23 -7.88 21.13
CA VAL A 113 -0.25 -6.61 20.40
C VAL A 113 0.49 -5.53 21.17
N ARG A 114 0.24 -5.39 22.48
CA ARG A 114 0.97 -4.46 23.37
C ARG A 114 2.47 -4.70 23.32
N LYS A 115 2.90 -5.95 23.52
CA LYS A 115 4.32 -6.31 23.49
C LYS A 115 4.96 -5.97 22.15
N PHE A 116 4.27 -6.21 21.03
CA PHE A 116 4.76 -5.87 19.70
C PHE A 116 4.92 -4.35 19.56
N LEU A 117 3.93 -3.56 19.95
CA LEU A 117 3.95 -2.10 19.82
C LEU A 117 5.03 -1.43 20.66
N THR A 118 5.50 -2.05 21.76
CA THR A 118 6.67 -1.52 22.51
C THR A 118 7.96 -1.52 21.67
N GLN A 119 8.02 -2.36 20.63
CA GLN A 119 9.16 -2.47 19.73
C GLN A 119 9.00 -1.60 18.45
N MET A 120 7.77 -1.21 18.16
CA MET A 120 7.41 -0.39 16.99
C MET A 120 7.16 1.05 17.44
N LYS A 121 7.93 1.99 16.91
CA LYS A 121 7.73 3.43 17.19
C LYS A 121 6.61 3.97 16.30
N VAL A 122 5.36 3.65 16.64
CA VAL A 122 4.17 4.12 15.92
C VAL A 122 3.22 4.86 16.88
N GLU A 123 2.64 5.95 16.42
CA GLU A 123 1.77 6.85 17.19
C GLU A 123 0.36 6.96 16.59
N PHE A 124 -0.02 6.00 15.77
CA PHE A 124 -1.37 5.94 15.23
C PHE A 124 -2.28 5.04 16.08
N THR A 125 -3.60 5.22 15.94
CA THR A 125 -4.62 4.45 16.66
C THR A 125 -4.59 2.99 16.28
N VAL A 126 -4.43 2.09 17.25
CA VAL A 126 -4.47 0.64 17.07
C VAL A 126 -5.74 0.08 17.68
N LEU A 127 -6.58 -0.50 16.83
CA LEU A 127 -7.87 -1.10 17.19
C LEU A 127 -7.77 -2.61 17.19
N LEU A 128 -8.58 -3.28 18.04
CA LEU A 128 -8.61 -4.73 18.13
C LEU A 128 -9.91 -5.28 17.53
N ASP A 129 -9.78 -6.23 16.58
CA ASP A 129 -10.89 -7.01 16.02
C ASP A 129 -10.72 -8.51 16.36
N PRO A 130 -10.93 -8.92 17.63
CA PRO A 130 -10.60 -10.27 18.11
C PRO A 130 -11.44 -11.36 17.45
N GLU A 131 -12.63 -11.02 16.96
CA GLU A 131 -13.51 -11.96 16.29
C GLU A 131 -13.48 -11.83 14.75
N LYS A 132 -12.64 -10.95 14.21
CA LYS A 132 -12.59 -10.61 12.76
C LYS A 132 -13.93 -10.19 12.18
N LYS A 133 -14.81 -9.63 12.98
CA LYS A 133 -16.13 -9.19 12.50
C LYS A 133 -16.02 -8.06 11.51
N VAL A 134 -15.22 -7.05 11.88
CA VAL A 134 -15.01 -5.87 11.01
C VAL A 134 -14.21 -6.29 9.78
N ALA A 135 -13.15 -7.08 9.94
CA ALA A 135 -12.36 -7.57 8.81
C ALA A 135 -13.21 -8.34 7.79
N ARG A 136 -14.14 -9.21 8.27
CA ARG A 136 -15.05 -9.94 7.37
C ARG A 136 -16.00 -9.00 6.64
N ALA A 137 -16.59 -8.02 7.36
CA ALA A 137 -17.51 -7.05 6.76
C ALA A 137 -16.80 -6.17 5.70
N TRP A 138 -15.51 -5.91 5.87
CA TRP A 138 -14.68 -5.14 4.96
C TRP A 138 -14.02 -6.00 3.87
N GLU A 139 -14.29 -7.29 3.86
CA GLU A 139 -13.68 -8.27 2.95
C GLU A 139 -12.13 -8.26 2.98
N ALA A 140 -11.54 -7.93 4.11
CA ALA A 140 -10.09 -7.98 4.36
C ALA A 140 -9.63 -9.45 4.54
N ARG A 141 -9.58 -10.21 3.43
CA ARG A 141 -9.30 -11.65 3.40
C ARG A 141 -7.82 -11.99 3.41
N SER A 142 -6.97 -11.05 3.05
CA SER A 142 -5.50 -11.17 3.02
C SER A 142 -4.89 -9.96 3.70
N LEU A 143 -3.70 -10.13 4.29
CA LEU A 143 -2.99 -9.05 4.99
C LEU A 143 -1.66 -8.68 4.30
N PRO A 144 -1.30 -7.40 4.35
CA PRO A 144 -2.11 -6.27 4.80
C PRO A 144 -3.25 -5.98 3.82
N ALA A 145 -4.37 -5.43 4.34
CA ALA A 145 -5.44 -4.88 3.52
C ALA A 145 -5.73 -3.46 3.98
N SER A 146 -5.75 -2.53 3.06
CA SER A 146 -5.89 -1.11 3.37
C SER A 146 -7.02 -0.46 2.58
N PHE A 147 -7.71 0.47 3.23
CA PHE A 147 -8.80 1.24 2.66
C PHE A 147 -8.62 2.71 2.99
N VAL A 148 -8.74 3.56 1.98
CA VAL A 148 -8.72 5.01 2.15
C VAL A 148 -10.15 5.53 2.10
N ILE A 149 -10.54 6.19 3.18
CA ILE A 149 -11.90 6.72 3.38
C ILE A 149 -11.85 8.24 3.17
N GLY A 150 -12.74 8.76 2.35
CA GLY A 150 -12.89 10.20 2.17
C GLY A 150 -13.61 10.90 3.33
N PRO A 151 -13.62 12.24 3.38
CA PRO A 151 -14.25 13.03 4.45
C PRO A 151 -15.75 12.78 4.60
N ASP A 152 -16.41 12.32 3.54
CA ASP A 152 -17.81 11.91 3.53
C ASP A 152 -18.02 10.48 4.07
N GLY A 153 -16.96 9.82 4.54
CA GLY A 153 -16.98 8.46 5.09
C GLY A 153 -17.16 7.36 4.05
N ARG A 154 -16.92 7.64 2.77
CA ARG A 154 -16.95 6.63 1.70
C ARG A 154 -15.56 6.13 1.37
N ILE A 155 -15.40 4.84 1.13
CA ILE A 155 -14.16 4.28 0.62
C ILE A 155 -13.86 4.91 -0.75
N ARG A 156 -12.64 5.41 -0.93
CA ARG A 156 -12.12 5.95 -2.19
C ARG A 156 -11.16 5.01 -2.88
N TYR A 157 -10.29 4.39 -2.09
CA TYR A 157 -9.28 3.46 -2.59
C TYR A 157 -9.19 2.23 -1.69
N SER A 158 -8.74 1.14 -2.27
CA SER A 158 -8.36 -0.07 -1.54
C SER A 158 -7.06 -0.65 -2.08
N LEU A 159 -6.39 -1.42 -1.23
CA LEU A 159 -5.17 -2.14 -1.56
C LEU A 159 -5.11 -3.44 -0.77
N VAL A 160 -4.69 -4.52 -1.41
CA VAL A 160 -4.23 -5.75 -0.75
C VAL A 160 -2.75 -5.92 -1.04
N GLY A 161 -1.95 -6.09 0.00
CA GLY A 161 -0.49 -6.11 -0.07
C GLY A 161 0.13 -4.85 0.52
N GLU A 162 1.45 -4.90 0.73
CA GLU A 162 2.22 -3.80 1.30
C GLU A 162 2.38 -2.63 0.35
N LEU A 163 2.53 -1.43 0.91
CA LEU A 163 2.77 -0.20 0.18
C LEU A 163 3.76 0.68 0.94
N ASP A 164 4.62 1.37 0.21
CA ASP A 164 5.36 2.50 0.75
C ASP A 164 4.43 3.73 0.81
N TRP A 165 3.79 3.91 1.99
CA TRP A 165 2.71 4.88 2.19
C TRP A 165 3.16 6.33 2.13
N ASP A 166 4.42 6.62 2.42
CA ASP A 166 4.95 7.97 2.41
C ASP A 166 5.62 8.39 1.09
N ARG A 167 5.55 7.52 0.04
CA ARG A 167 6.00 7.90 -1.30
C ARG A 167 5.13 9.05 -1.86
N GLU A 168 5.76 9.95 -2.61
CA GLU A 168 5.16 11.19 -3.09
C GLU A 168 3.83 10.97 -3.84
N SER A 169 3.74 9.96 -4.69
CA SER A 169 2.53 9.66 -5.46
C SER A 169 1.34 9.25 -4.58
N VAL A 170 1.57 8.59 -3.45
CA VAL A 170 0.54 8.22 -2.48
C VAL A 170 0.14 9.43 -1.66
N VAL A 171 1.10 10.17 -1.13
CA VAL A 171 0.87 11.40 -0.35
C VAL A 171 0.04 12.40 -1.16
N SER A 172 0.41 12.66 -2.42
CA SER A 172 -0.32 13.56 -3.32
C SER A 172 -1.77 13.10 -3.54
N ARG A 173 -1.97 11.79 -3.79
CA ARG A 173 -3.31 11.24 -4.00
C ARG A 173 -4.19 11.34 -2.76
N LEU A 174 -3.63 11.16 -1.56
CA LEU A 174 -4.36 11.36 -0.31
C LEU A 174 -4.63 12.84 -0.04
N ALA A 175 -3.67 13.71 -0.37
CA ALA A 175 -3.82 15.15 -0.20
C ALA A 175 -4.97 15.73 -1.03
N GLU A 176 -5.24 15.19 -2.22
CA GLU A 176 -6.38 15.56 -3.07
C GLU A 176 -7.74 15.28 -2.42
N LEU A 177 -7.81 14.28 -1.53
CA LEU A 177 -9.04 13.94 -0.80
C LEU A 177 -9.26 14.83 0.42
N LEU A 178 -8.21 15.48 0.93
CA LEU A 178 -8.30 16.26 2.16
C LEU A 178 -9.13 17.54 1.92
N PRO A 179 -9.99 17.91 2.88
CA PRO A 179 -10.73 19.15 2.81
C PRO A 179 -9.79 20.34 2.61
N THR A 180 -10.13 21.22 1.69
CA THR A 180 -9.43 22.49 1.54
C THR A 180 -9.57 23.29 2.82
N HIS A 181 -8.44 23.68 3.40
CA HIS A 181 -8.45 24.55 4.58
C HIS A 181 -9.01 25.92 4.14
N LYS A 182 -10.30 26.15 4.41
CA LYS A 182 -10.82 27.53 4.31
C LYS A 182 -10.16 28.31 5.44
N LEU A 183 -9.14 29.10 5.08
CA LEU A 183 -8.66 30.17 5.94
C LEU A 183 -9.85 31.11 6.17
N ASN A 184 -10.51 30.98 7.30
CA ASN A 184 -11.45 31.99 7.75
C ASN A 184 -10.64 33.27 7.97
N LYS A 185 -10.80 34.22 7.03
CA LYS A 185 -10.36 35.62 7.21
C LYS A 185 -11.29 36.29 8.22
#